data_8133f2f48c5fc8284ea1f0d600629aed
#
_entry.id   8133f2f48c5fc8284ea1f0d600629aed
#
_cell.length_a   1.000
_cell.length_b   1.000
_cell.length_c   1.000
_cell.angle_alpha   90.00
_cell.angle_beta   90.00
_cell.angle_gamma   90.00
#
_symmetry.space_group_name_H-M   'P 1'
#
loop_
_entity.id
_entity.type
_entity.pdbx_description
1 polymer ?
#
loop_
_entity_poly.entity_id
_entity_poly.type
_entity_poly.pdbx_seq_one_letter_code
_entity_poly.pdbx_strand_id
1 'polypeptide(L)'
;MIICTPTISQKYEIIDTVFALHGEEAGGFLGTGSVDVEKGLQYIKSALAEKARAVGADAVIGVDFEHRAAAGGVMGDKQVLEFFAYGTAVSIIE
;
A
#
# COMPACT_ATOMS: atom_id res chain seq x y z
N MET A 1 -5.66 -9.66 9.48
CA MET A 1 -6.57 -8.65 8.93
C MET A 1 -6.83 -8.91 7.45
N ILE A 2 -8.07 -8.79 7.03
CA ILE A 2 -8.42 -8.93 5.62
C ILE A 2 -8.13 -7.63 4.90
N ILE A 3 -7.34 -7.69 3.84
CA ILE A 3 -7.09 -6.57 2.94
C ILE A 3 -7.45 -7.08 1.55
N CYS A 4 -8.50 -6.53 0.95
CA CYS A 4 -8.97 -7.05 -0.33
C CYS A 4 -9.42 -5.95 -1.29
N THR A 5 -9.32 -6.25 -2.59
CA THR A 5 -9.78 -5.33 -3.63
C THR A 5 -11.30 -5.31 -3.79
N PRO A 6 -12.00 -6.46 -3.66
CA PRO A 6 -13.46 -6.41 -3.62
C PRO A 6 -13.97 -6.08 -2.22
N THR A 7 -15.24 -6.23 -2.03
CA THR A 7 -15.85 -6.16 -0.71
C THR A 7 -15.81 -7.53 -0.01
N ILE A 8 -16.31 -7.59 1.20
CA ILE A 8 -16.45 -8.83 1.98
C ILE A 8 -17.93 -9.21 2.06
N SER A 9 -18.19 -10.49 2.36
CA SER A 9 -19.55 -11.00 2.48
C SER A 9 -20.18 -10.73 3.85
N GLN A 10 -19.37 -10.50 4.86
CA GLN A 10 -19.85 -10.18 6.22
C GLN A 10 -20.45 -8.78 6.25
N LYS A 11 -21.38 -8.56 7.14
CA LYS A 11 -21.89 -7.21 7.42
C LYS A 11 -20.78 -6.37 8.04
N TYR A 12 -20.73 -5.11 7.68
CA TYR A 12 -19.70 -4.21 8.19
C TYR A 12 -20.23 -2.79 8.34
N GLU A 13 -19.54 -2.04 9.18
CA GLU A 13 -19.69 -0.59 9.27
C GLU A 13 -18.43 0.07 8.73
N ILE A 14 -18.61 1.14 7.97
CA ILE A 14 -17.51 1.93 7.45
C ILE A 14 -16.96 2.79 8.59
N ILE A 15 -15.64 2.75 8.76
CA ILE A 15 -14.96 3.60 9.74
C ILE A 15 -14.34 4.82 9.06
N ASP A 16 -13.47 4.58 8.06
CA ASP A 16 -12.75 5.68 7.41
C ASP A 16 -12.07 5.17 6.14
N THR A 17 -11.62 6.09 5.32
CA THR A 17 -10.71 5.80 4.23
C THR A 17 -9.30 5.75 4.80
N VAL A 18 -8.53 4.75 4.40
CA VAL A 18 -7.12 4.63 4.79
C VAL A 18 -6.26 4.59 3.54
N PHE A 19 -5.06 5.12 3.64
CA PHE A 19 -4.12 5.14 2.51
C PHE A 19 -2.70 5.02 3.01
N ALA A 20 -1.84 4.51 2.13
CA ALA A 20 -0.44 4.29 2.42
C ALA A 20 0.40 4.63 1.20
N LEU A 21 1.61 5.11 1.46
CA LEU A 21 2.58 5.51 0.44
C LEU A 21 3.91 4.85 0.77
N HIS A 22 4.64 4.46 -0.27
CA HIS A 22 5.97 3.86 -0.10
C HIS A 22 6.79 4.08 -1.35
N GLY A 23 8.07 4.39 -1.18
CA GLY A 23 9.02 4.50 -2.26
C GLY A 23 10.12 3.45 -2.15
N GLU A 24 10.45 2.80 -3.25
CA GLU A 24 11.56 1.87 -3.36
C GLU A 24 12.56 2.40 -4.38
N GLU A 25 13.81 2.52 -3.99
CA GLU A 25 14.89 2.86 -4.93
C GLU A 25 15.41 1.60 -5.59
N ALA A 26 15.87 1.73 -6.84
CA ALA A 26 16.55 0.64 -7.52
C ALA A 26 17.81 0.24 -6.75
N GLY A 27 17.99 -1.04 -6.53
CA GLY A 27 19.18 -1.59 -5.88
C GLY A 27 20.34 -1.71 -6.84
N GLY A 28 21.45 -2.30 -6.37
CA GLY A 28 22.64 -2.55 -7.15
C GLY A 28 23.63 -1.39 -7.16
N PHE A 29 24.74 -1.57 -7.87
CA PHE A 29 25.80 -0.59 -7.94
C PHE A 29 25.32 0.65 -8.70
N LEU A 30 25.44 1.81 -8.09
CA LEU A 30 24.98 3.10 -8.63
C LEU A 30 23.48 3.14 -8.95
N GLY A 31 22.69 2.30 -8.29
CA GLY A 31 21.24 2.27 -8.51
C GLY A 31 20.84 1.67 -9.84
N THR A 32 21.67 0.82 -10.43
CA THR A 32 21.41 0.21 -11.75
C THR A 32 20.58 -1.08 -11.67
N GLY A 33 20.30 -1.59 -10.47
CA GLY A 33 19.45 -2.77 -10.29
C GLY A 33 17.99 -2.45 -10.54
N SER A 34 17.16 -3.50 -10.55
CA SER A 34 15.73 -3.34 -10.70
C SER A 34 15.04 -3.17 -9.34
N VAL A 35 13.87 -2.54 -9.34
CA VAL A 35 13.02 -2.43 -8.17
C VAL A 35 12.19 -3.71 -8.06
N ASP A 36 12.12 -4.26 -6.87
CA ASP A 36 11.25 -5.42 -6.59
C ASP A 36 9.82 -4.92 -6.34
N VAL A 37 8.99 -5.03 -7.36
CA VAL A 37 7.61 -4.54 -7.33
C VAL A 37 6.78 -5.31 -6.31
N GLU A 38 6.95 -6.62 -6.25
CA GLU A 38 6.20 -7.45 -5.30
C GLU A 38 6.52 -7.09 -3.85
N LYS A 39 7.80 -6.86 -3.56
CA LYS A 39 8.22 -6.43 -2.23
C LYS A 39 7.59 -5.10 -1.84
N GLY A 40 7.55 -4.15 -2.77
CA GLY A 40 6.92 -2.85 -2.56
C GLY A 40 5.42 -2.97 -2.30
N LEU A 41 4.74 -3.82 -3.07
CA LEU A 41 3.31 -4.06 -2.89
C LEU A 41 3.01 -4.74 -1.56
N GLN A 42 3.83 -5.71 -1.14
CA GLN A 42 3.66 -6.37 0.16
C GLN A 42 3.91 -5.39 1.30
N TYR A 43 4.90 -4.53 1.16
CA TYR A 43 5.17 -3.50 2.16
C TYR A 43 3.97 -2.57 2.33
N ILE A 44 3.42 -2.08 1.21
CA ILE A 44 2.31 -1.12 1.27
C ILE A 44 1.03 -1.77 1.79
N LYS A 45 0.82 -3.05 1.50
CA LYS A 45 -0.28 -3.82 2.05
C LYS A 45 -0.19 -3.89 3.58
N SER A 46 1.00 -4.16 4.11
CA SER A 46 1.24 -4.18 5.56
C SER A 46 1.03 -2.80 6.19
N ALA A 47 1.50 -1.74 5.53
CA ALA A 47 1.31 -0.38 5.99
C ALA A 47 -0.17 0.00 6.05
N LEU A 48 -0.94 -0.43 5.04
CA LEU A 48 -2.38 -0.20 5.00
C LEU A 48 -3.08 -0.91 6.16
N ALA A 49 -2.68 -2.14 6.47
CA ALA A 49 -3.21 -2.90 7.61
C ALA A 49 -2.93 -2.19 8.94
N GLU A 50 -1.74 -1.61 9.11
CA GLU A 50 -1.41 -0.85 10.31
C GLU A 50 -2.27 0.40 10.45
N LYS A 51 -2.50 1.10 9.36
CA LYS A 51 -3.39 2.27 9.35
C LYS A 51 -4.81 1.88 9.78
N ALA A 52 -5.29 0.76 9.27
CA ALA A 52 -6.61 0.25 9.61
C ALA A 52 -6.72 -0.13 11.09
N ARG A 53 -5.71 -0.81 11.62
CA ARG A 53 -5.67 -1.16 13.05
C ARG A 53 -5.70 0.08 13.93
N ALA A 54 -5.02 1.14 13.53
CA ALA A 54 -4.97 2.39 14.28
C ALA A 54 -6.34 3.05 14.44
N VAL A 55 -7.27 2.79 13.51
CA VAL A 55 -8.64 3.31 13.60
C VAL A 55 -9.64 2.26 14.09
N GLY A 56 -9.15 1.11 14.56
CA GLY A 56 -10.00 0.06 15.12
C GLY A 56 -10.71 -0.79 14.10
N ALA A 57 -10.22 -0.84 12.87
CA ALA A 57 -10.84 -1.63 11.81
C ALA A 57 -10.49 -3.10 11.88
N ASP A 58 -11.37 -3.93 11.35
CA ASP A 58 -11.18 -5.37 11.21
C ASP A 58 -10.72 -5.77 9.80
N ALA A 59 -11.00 -4.92 8.81
CA ALA A 59 -10.68 -5.20 7.42
C ALA A 59 -10.56 -3.90 6.63
N VAL A 60 -9.91 -4.00 5.46
CA VAL A 60 -9.89 -2.92 4.46
C VAL A 60 -10.42 -3.51 3.16
N ILE A 61 -11.46 -2.90 2.62
CA ILE A 61 -12.12 -3.35 1.40
C ILE A 61 -11.99 -2.31 0.30
N GLY A 62 -12.25 -2.71 -0.92
CA GLY A 62 -12.19 -1.82 -2.08
C GLY A 62 -10.78 -1.25 -2.29
N VAL A 63 -9.75 -2.03 -1.97
CA VAL A 63 -8.37 -1.55 -2.03
C VAL A 63 -7.93 -1.40 -3.47
N ASP A 64 -7.32 -0.27 -3.77
CA ASP A 64 -6.66 -0.04 -5.04
C ASP A 64 -5.17 0.13 -4.80
N PHE A 65 -4.37 -0.57 -5.59
CA PHE A 65 -2.91 -0.49 -5.54
C PHE A 65 -2.41 0.14 -6.81
N GLU A 66 -1.60 1.17 -6.68
CA GLU A 66 -1.02 1.87 -7.82
C GLU A 66 0.48 2.03 -7.61
N HIS A 67 1.20 2.12 -8.73
CA HIS A 67 2.63 2.42 -8.68
C HIS A 67 2.99 3.30 -9.87
N ARG A 68 4.04 4.07 -9.70
CA ARG A 68 4.57 4.91 -10.77
C ARG A 68 6.08 5.02 -10.64
N ALA A 69 6.75 5.18 -11.77
CA ALA A 69 8.17 5.44 -11.79
C ALA A 69 8.42 6.94 -11.52
N ALA A 70 9.45 7.22 -10.75
CA ALA A 70 9.88 8.59 -10.46
C ALA A 70 11.39 8.65 -10.50
N ALA A 71 11.94 9.84 -10.68
CA ALA A 71 13.36 10.06 -10.57
C ALA A 71 13.71 10.35 -9.12
N GLY A 72 14.82 9.79 -8.64
CA GLY A 72 15.31 10.01 -7.31
C GLY A 72 16.82 10.17 -7.30
N GLY A 73 17.36 10.40 -6.10
CA GLY A 73 18.79 10.61 -5.92
C GLY A 73 19.24 12.00 -6.33
N VAL A 74 20.56 12.22 -6.26
CA VAL A 74 21.15 13.48 -6.67
C VAL A 74 21.06 13.58 -8.20
N MET A 75 20.53 14.69 -8.70
CA MET A 75 20.36 14.95 -10.14
C MET A 75 19.42 13.97 -10.86
N GLY A 76 18.56 13.26 -10.10
CA GLY A 76 17.61 12.33 -10.69
C GLY A 76 18.24 11.11 -11.33
N ASP A 77 19.41 10.71 -10.87
CA ASP A 77 20.19 9.60 -11.44
C ASP A 77 19.78 8.22 -10.90
N LYS A 78 18.84 8.16 -9.96
CA LYS A 78 18.33 6.90 -9.40
C LYS A 78 16.91 6.67 -9.85
N GLN A 79 16.60 5.39 -10.11
CA GLN A 79 15.25 4.97 -10.39
C GLN A 79 14.51 4.70 -9.10
N VAL A 80 13.36 5.32 -8.94
CA VAL A 80 12.49 5.14 -7.76
C VAL A 80 11.13 4.69 -8.25
N LEU A 81 10.57 3.71 -7.59
CA LEU A 81 9.19 3.30 -7.81
C LEU A 81 8.37 3.71 -6.59
N GLU A 82 7.34 4.50 -6.82
CA GLU A 82 6.43 4.92 -5.76
C GLU A 82 5.18 4.06 -5.79
N PHE A 83 4.77 3.59 -4.62
CA PHE A 83 3.59 2.75 -4.45
C PHE A 83 2.55 3.50 -3.64
N PHE A 84 1.31 3.38 -4.07
CA PHE A 84 0.15 3.97 -3.40
C PHE A 84 -0.88 2.89 -3.17
N ALA A 85 -1.54 2.92 -2.04
CA ALA A 85 -2.72 2.09 -1.81
C ALA A 85 -3.72 2.87 -0.97
N TYR A 86 -4.98 2.65 -1.24
CA TYR A 86 -6.05 3.21 -0.44
C TYR A 86 -7.24 2.25 -0.44
N GLY A 87 -8.07 2.38 0.55
CA GLY A 87 -9.26 1.55 0.69
C GLY A 87 -10.13 2.04 1.82
N THR A 88 -11.19 1.31 2.06
CA THR A 88 -12.15 1.63 3.11
C THR A 88 -11.95 0.71 4.31
N ALA A 89 -11.58 1.30 5.43
CA ALA A 89 -11.46 0.58 6.69
C ALA A 89 -12.85 0.34 7.28
N VAL A 90 -13.13 -0.90 7.64
CA VAL A 90 -14.45 -1.32 8.12
C VAL A 90 -14.34 -2.16 9.37
N SER A 91 -15.38 -2.11 10.17
CA SER A 91 -15.59 -2.98 11.33
C SER A 91 -16.60 -4.05 10.95
N ILE A 92 -16.27 -5.30 11.19
CA ILE A 92 -17.18 -6.42 10.91
C ILE A 92 -18.20 -6.50 12.02
N ILE A 93 -19.49 -6.59 11.63
CA ILE A 93 -20.61 -6.70 12.54
C ILE A 93 -21.12 -8.13 12.48
N GLU A 94 -21.34 -8.74 13.61
CA GLU A 94 -21.91 -10.08 13.69
C GLU A 94 -23.42 -10.03 13.97
#